data_e0f5e2d9be2852e60c3b151d291edbc6
#
_entry.id   e0f5e2d9be2852e60c3b151d291edbc6
#
_cell.length_a   1.000
_cell.length_b   1.000
_cell.length_c   1.000
_cell.angle_alpha   90.00
_cell.angle_beta   90.00
_cell.angle_gamma   90.00
#
_symmetry.space_group_name_H-M   'P 1'
#
loop_
_entity.id
_entity.type
_entity.pdbx_description
1 polymer ?
#
loop_
_entity_poly.entity_id
_entity_poly.type
_entity_poly.pdbx_seq_one_letter_code
_entity_poly.pdbx_strand_id
1 'polypeptide(L)'
;EGNELLNNGKSTSYDTEIHKIVGESYFMKGDYQSAYPHLKLFLDKEQTPSESDLYEMGFVSAQLKKNDEAVGYYNQLINSNSPLAQNAYYQLGNAYLETGKKQEALSAYRNSSQMNYDPKVQQLALEQYAKLSYELGNPFENSSKVIQRYIDKYPSGSKTQEMRSLLVKSYLYSGDYKATLEALGKLDQKTNETKKIEQEVSYLLGSEEFNKGNFDVAEKYFKQS
;
A
#
# COMPACT_ATOMS: atom_id res chain seq x y z
N GLU A 1 -32.52 21.85 1.16
CA GLU A 1 -32.47 23.16 0.45
C GLU A 1 -31.79 23.04 -0.94
N GLY A 2 -30.55 22.54 -1.07
CA GLY A 2 -29.86 22.40 -2.38
C GLY A 2 -30.64 21.58 -3.39
N ASN A 3 -31.15 20.39 -2.99
CA ASN A 3 -31.97 19.53 -3.85
C ASN A 3 -33.34 20.15 -4.20
N GLU A 4 -33.89 21.00 -3.34
CA GLU A 4 -35.14 21.72 -3.63
C GLU A 4 -34.95 22.81 -4.70
N LEU A 5 -33.78 23.47 -4.69
CA LEU A 5 -33.42 24.46 -5.71
C LEU A 5 -33.25 23.82 -7.09
N LEU A 6 -32.63 22.67 -7.17
CA LEU A 6 -32.44 21.89 -8.42
C LEU A 6 -33.79 21.38 -8.98
N ASN A 7 -34.75 21.02 -8.14
CA ASN A 7 -36.04 20.48 -8.55
C ASN A 7 -37.02 21.57 -9.07
N ASN A 8 -36.75 22.85 -8.87
CA ASN A 8 -37.62 23.94 -9.33
C ASN A 8 -37.54 24.27 -10.82
N GLY A 9 -36.80 23.50 -11.62
CA GLY A 9 -36.85 23.51 -13.08
C GLY A 9 -36.37 24.78 -13.79
N LYS A 10 -35.82 25.75 -13.05
CA LYS A 10 -35.16 26.93 -13.62
C LYS A 10 -33.66 26.73 -13.51
N SER A 11 -32.98 26.45 -14.63
CA SER A 11 -31.53 26.50 -14.70
C SER A 11 -31.04 27.85 -14.25
N THR A 12 -30.27 27.88 -13.15
CA THR A 12 -29.70 29.12 -12.60
C THR A 12 -28.21 29.13 -12.90
N SER A 13 -27.59 30.32 -12.88
CA SER A 13 -26.12 30.45 -13.01
C SER A 13 -25.35 29.75 -11.89
N TYR A 14 -26.03 29.28 -10.86
CA TYR A 14 -25.48 28.63 -9.68
C TYR A 14 -25.67 27.09 -9.66
N ASP A 15 -26.26 26.48 -10.70
CA ASP A 15 -26.56 25.06 -10.71
C ASP A 15 -25.29 24.19 -10.48
N THR A 16 -24.19 24.61 -11.05
CA THR A 16 -22.88 23.90 -10.90
C THR A 16 -22.42 23.93 -9.45
N GLU A 17 -22.45 25.08 -8.79
CA GLU A 17 -22.11 25.24 -7.37
C GLU A 17 -23.06 24.48 -6.45
N ILE A 18 -24.35 24.46 -6.76
CA ILE A 18 -25.35 23.71 -5.99
C ILE A 18 -25.03 22.22 -6.08
N HIS A 19 -24.70 21.69 -7.26
CA HIS A 19 -24.28 20.30 -7.41
C HIS A 19 -23.02 19.99 -6.61
N LYS A 20 -22.00 20.87 -6.61
CA LYS A 20 -20.82 20.71 -5.77
C LYS A 20 -21.19 20.57 -4.29
N ILE A 21 -21.91 21.57 -3.74
CA ILE A 21 -22.28 21.61 -2.31
C ILE A 21 -23.10 20.39 -1.90
N VAL A 22 -24.06 19.98 -2.73
CA VAL A 22 -24.90 18.80 -2.47
C VAL A 22 -24.06 17.54 -2.53
N GLY A 23 -23.19 17.38 -3.53
CA GLY A 23 -22.29 16.24 -3.68
C GLY A 23 -21.32 16.10 -2.52
N GLU A 24 -20.64 17.17 -2.12
CA GLU A 24 -19.76 17.23 -0.96
C GLU A 24 -20.52 16.91 0.34
N SER A 25 -21.76 17.40 0.49
CA SER A 25 -22.58 17.09 1.67
C SER A 25 -22.91 15.60 1.80
N TYR A 26 -23.20 14.92 0.70
CA TYR A 26 -23.39 13.46 0.68
C TYR A 26 -22.07 12.73 0.89
N PHE A 27 -20.97 13.19 0.29
CA PHE A 27 -19.63 12.64 0.49
C PHE A 27 -19.25 12.65 1.97
N MET A 28 -19.41 13.78 2.67
CA MET A 28 -19.12 13.90 4.10
C MET A 28 -19.98 13.00 4.98
N LYS A 29 -21.20 12.67 4.54
CA LYS A 29 -22.08 11.70 5.22
C LYS A 29 -21.74 10.24 4.90
N GLY A 30 -20.80 9.98 3.98
CA GLY A 30 -20.50 8.65 3.50
C GLY A 30 -21.54 8.05 2.55
N ASP A 31 -22.50 8.84 2.08
CA ASP A 31 -23.48 8.43 1.08
C ASP A 31 -22.93 8.64 -0.33
N TYR A 32 -22.00 7.76 -0.72
CA TYR A 32 -21.29 7.84 -1.99
C TYR A 32 -22.20 7.64 -3.20
N GLN A 33 -23.27 6.84 -3.04
CA GLN A 33 -24.24 6.63 -4.11
C GLN A 33 -24.98 7.92 -4.48
N SER A 34 -25.36 8.71 -3.49
CA SER A 34 -26.00 10.01 -3.71
C SER A 34 -25.00 11.11 -4.08
N ALA A 35 -23.76 11.04 -3.57
CA ALA A 35 -22.71 12.01 -3.89
C ALA A 35 -22.30 11.96 -5.38
N TYR A 36 -22.18 10.75 -5.93
CA TYR A 36 -21.63 10.50 -7.27
C TYR A 36 -22.30 11.35 -8.38
N PRO A 37 -23.63 11.32 -8.60
CA PRO A 37 -24.24 12.06 -9.69
C PRO A 37 -24.04 13.58 -9.57
N HIS A 38 -24.03 14.10 -8.35
CA HIS A 38 -23.83 15.52 -8.11
C HIS A 38 -22.39 15.96 -8.37
N LEU A 39 -21.40 15.27 -7.81
CA LEU A 39 -20.00 15.57 -8.05
C LEU A 39 -19.63 15.40 -9.53
N LYS A 40 -20.21 14.40 -10.21
CA LYS A 40 -19.97 14.19 -11.64
C LYS A 40 -20.54 15.35 -12.48
N LEU A 41 -21.77 15.78 -12.22
CA LEU A 41 -22.39 16.93 -12.93
C LEU A 41 -21.61 18.22 -12.69
N PHE A 42 -21.08 18.41 -11.49
CA PHE A 42 -20.18 19.52 -11.20
C PHE A 42 -18.92 19.45 -12.07
N LEU A 43 -18.19 18.32 -12.04
CA LEU A 43 -16.93 18.14 -12.76
C LEU A 43 -17.09 18.17 -14.29
N ASP A 44 -18.22 17.71 -14.82
CA ASP A 44 -18.51 17.76 -16.26
C ASP A 44 -18.64 19.20 -16.78
N LYS A 45 -18.92 20.18 -15.89
CA LYS A 45 -19.09 21.60 -16.23
C LYS A 45 -17.91 22.47 -15.79
N GLU A 46 -17.13 22.02 -14.78
CA GLU A 46 -16.00 22.76 -14.24
C GLU A 46 -14.77 22.61 -15.14
N GLN A 47 -14.22 23.75 -15.59
CA GLN A 47 -13.05 23.76 -16.49
C GLN A 47 -11.73 23.56 -15.74
N THR A 48 -11.67 23.99 -14.48
CA THR A 48 -10.47 23.98 -13.64
C THR A 48 -10.77 23.39 -12.25
N PRO A 49 -11.11 22.10 -12.16
CA PRO A 49 -11.41 21.49 -10.88
C PRO A 49 -10.19 21.54 -9.95
N SER A 50 -10.44 21.77 -8.66
CA SER A 50 -9.38 21.74 -7.66
C SER A 50 -8.88 20.31 -7.42
N GLU A 51 -7.68 20.17 -6.81
CA GLU A 51 -7.19 18.86 -6.37
C GLU A 51 -8.18 18.14 -5.44
N SER A 52 -8.88 18.87 -4.58
CA SER A 52 -9.91 18.31 -3.69
C SER A 52 -11.08 17.73 -4.46
N ASP A 53 -11.58 18.45 -5.46
CA ASP A 53 -12.71 18.00 -6.29
C ASP A 53 -12.39 16.69 -7.01
N LEU A 54 -11.18 16.62 -7.58
CA LEU A 54 -10.70 15.41 -8.27
C LEU A 54 -10.50 14.25 -7.30
N TYR A 55 -9.95 14.53 -6.10
CA TYR A 55 -9.74 13.51 -5.08
C TYR A 55 -11.06 12.92 -4.57
N GLU A 56 -12.03 13.78 -4.25
CA GLU A 56 -13.36 13.38 -3.77
C GLU A 56 -14.08 12.51 -4.80
N MET A 57 -14.06 12.93 -6.07
CA MET A 57 -14.68 12.15 -7.14
C MET A 57 -13.96 10.81 -7.35
N GLY A 58 -12.63 10.79 -7.32
CA GLY A 58 -11.84 9.56 -7.37
C GLY A 58 -12.20 8.61 -6.22
N PHE A 59 -12.32 9.16 -5.00
CA PHE A 59 -12.68 8.39 -3.82
C PHE A 59 -14.10 7.81 -3.92
N VAL A 60 -15.08 8.63 -4.30
CA VAL A 60 -16.47 8.21 -4.51
C VAL A 60 -16.54 7.11 -5.57
N SER A 61 -15.85 7.30 -6.70
CA SER A 61 -15.79 6.29 -7.76
C SER A 61 -15.23 4.97 -7.26
N ALA A 62 -14.15 4.99 -6.46
CA ALA A 62 -13.55 3.79 -5.86
C ALA A 62 -14.51 3.08 -4.90
N GLN A 63 -15.22 3.83 -4.04
CA GLN A 63 -16.23 3.26 -3.12
C GLN A 63 -17.38 2.58 -3.88
N LEU A 64 -17.74 3.09 -5.05
CA LEU A 64 -18.75 2.50 -5.94
C LEU A 64 -18.20 1.43 -6.89
N LYS A 65 -16.95 0.98 -6.68
CA LYS A 65 -16.25 -0.01 -7.51
C LYS A 65 -16.07 0.39 -8.99
N LYS A 66 -16.13 1.68 -9.28
CA LYS A 66 -15.82 2.26 -10.58
C LYS A 66 -14.32 2.55 -10.66
N ASN A 67 -13.51 1.49 -10.56
CA ASN A 67 -12.07 1.60 -10.34
C ASN A 67 -11.33 2.30 -11.50
N ASP A 68 -11.74 2.10 -12.75
CA ASP A 68 -11.10 2.78 -13.90
C ASP A 68 -11.37 4.29 -13.89
N GLU A 69 -12.57 4.72 -13.46
CA GLU A 69 -12.87 6.15 -13.26
C GLU A 69 -12.03 6.72 -12.11
N ALA A 70 -11.95 6.01 -10.98
CA ALA A 70 -11.13 6.42 -9.84
C ALA A 70 -9.66 6.61 -10.23
N VAL A 71 -9.10 5.66 -10.99
CA VAL A 71 -7.74 5.75 -11.53
C VAL A 71 -7.58 7.00 -12.41
N GLY A 72 -8.58 7.32 -13.24
CA GLY A 72 -8.56 8.50 -14.11
C GLY A 72 -8.49 9.82 -13.32
N TYR A 73 -9.24 9.94 -12.22
CA TYR A 73 -9.21 11.11 -11.37
C TYR A 73 -7.93 11.22 -10.55
N TYR A 74 -7.47 10.13 -9.91
CA TYR A 74 -6.25 10.14 -9.13
C TYR A 74 -5.00 10.42 -9.96
N ASN A 75 -4.95 9.96 -11.22
CA ASN A 75 -3.83 10.24 -12.13
C ASN A 75 -3.66 11.74 -12.44
N GLN A 76 -4.69 12.56 -12.28
CA GLN A 76 -4.58 14.00 -12.45
C GLN A 76 -3.89 14.67 -11.24
N LEU A 77 -3.84 14.01 -10.08
CA LEU A 77 -3.28 14.53 -8.82
C LEU A 77 -1.80 14.18 -8.62
N ILE A 78 -1.31 13.12 -9.24
CA ILE A 78 0.03 12.58 -8.95
C ILE A 78 1.19 13.42 -9.47
N ASN A 79 0.90 14.44 -10.28
CA ASN A 79 1.92 15.37 -10.78
C ASN A 79 2.24 16.51 -9.78
N SER A 80 1.43 16.64 -8.72
CA SER A 80 1.67 17.63 -7.67
C SER A 80 2.50 17.03 -6.53
N ASN A 81 3.14 17.88 -5.77
CA ASN A 81 3.90 17.50 -4.58
C ASN A 81 3.13 17.98 -3.34
N SER A 82 1.98 17.36 -3.08
CA SER A 82 1.00 17.77 -2.08
C SER A 82 0.54 16.60 -1.20
N PRO A 83 -0.09 16.87 -0.04
CA PRO A 83 -0.72 15.83 0.78
C PRO A 83 -1.77 15.02 0.01
N LEU A 84 -2.52 15.68 -0.89
CA LEU A 84 -3.52 15.00 -1.71
C LEU A 84 -2.88 14.08 -2.74
N ALA A 85 -1.73 14.45 -3.32
CA ALA A 85 -0.98 13.57 -4.21
C ALA A 85 -0.48 12.31 -3.49
N GLN A 86 0.01 12.43 -2.25
CA GLN A 86 0.40 11.26 -1.45
C GLN A 86 -0.80 10.30 -1.25
N ASN A 87 -1.95 10.85 -0.87
CA ASN A 87 -3.17 10.08 -0.71
C ASN A 87 -3.64 9.47 -2.04
N ALA A 88 -3.60 10.24 -3.13
CA ALA A 88 -3.98 9.78 -4.47
C ALA A 88 -3.10 8.59 -4.92
N TYR A 89 -1.79 8.63 -4.70
CA TYR A 89 -0.91 7.49 -4.96
C TYR A 89 -1.32 6.25 -4.15
N TYR A 90 -1.66 6.41 -2.87
CA TYR A 90 -2.11 5.29 -2.05
C TYR A 90 -3.41 4.69 -2.57
N GLN A 91 -4.38 5.53 -2.92
CA GLN A 91 -5.67 5.10 -3.46
C GLN A 91 -5.55 4.51 -4.87
N LEU A 92 -4.63 5.01 -5.70
CA LEU A 92 -4.26 4.38 -6.97
C LEU A 92 -3.77 2.94 -6.76
N GLY A 93 -2.91 2.75 -5.77
CA GLY A 93 -2.44 1.42 -5.40
C GLY A 93 -3.61 0.48 -5.07
N ASN A 94 -4.57 0.94 -4.27
CA ASN A 94 -5.77 0.18 -3.93
C ASN A 94 -6.62 -0.14 -5.18
N ALA A 95 -6.90 0.86 -6.03
CA ALA A 95 -7.69 0.69 -7.24
C ALA A 95 -7.03 -0.26 -8.24
N TYR A 96 -5.70 -0.21 -8.37
CA TYR A 96 -4.95 -1.13 -9.21
C TYR A 96 -4.99 -2.56 -8.68
N LEU A 97 -4.94 -2.78 -7.36
CA LEU A 97 -5.09 -4.11 -6.76
C LEU A 97 -6.49 -4.69 -7.04
N GLU A 98 -7.54 -3.89 -6.87
CA GLU A 98 -8.92 -4.32 -7.16
C GLU A 98 -9.13 -4.71 -8.65
N THR A 99 -8.32 -4.17 -9.55
CA THR A 99 -8.35 -4.49 -10.99
C THR A 99 -7.26 -5.49 -11.42
N GLY A 100 -6.52 -6.08 -10.47
CA GLY A 100 -5.49 -7.09 -10.73
C GLY A 100 -4.18 -6.53 -11.30
N LYS A 101 -4.02 -5.21 -11.38
CA LYS A 101 -2.84 -4.51 -11.91
C LYS A 101 -1.77 -4.36 -10.82
N LYS A 102 -1.19 -5.50 -10.39
CA LYS A 102 -0.31 -5.54 -9.21
C LYS A 102 1.01 -4.77 -9.39
N GLN A 103 1.56 -4.68 -10.59
CA GLN A 103 2.82 -3.95 -10.86
C GLN A 103 2.60 -2.43 -10.79
N GLU A 104 1.47 -1.96 -11.30
CA GLU A 104 1.05 -0.58 -11.19
C GLU A 104 0.77 -0.21 -9.72
N ALA A 105 0.12 -1.11 -8.97
CA ALA A 105 -0.09 -0.95 -7.54
C ALA A 105 1.23 -0.85 -6.76
N LEU A 106 2.21 -1.72 -7.07
CA LEU A 106 3.55 -1.67 -6.48
C LEU A 106 4.19 -0.28 -6.68
N SER A 107 4.13 0.24 -7.91
CA SER A 107 4.68 1.55 -8.26
C SER A 107 3.97 2.70 -7.52
N ALA A 108 2.64 2.64 -7.44
CA ALA A 108 1.84 3.64 -6.75
C ALA A 108 2.12 3.66 -5.24
N TYR A 109 2.15 2.51 -4.59
CA TYR A 109 2.49 2.44 -3.16
C TYR A 109 3.94 2.86 -2.87
N ARG A 110 4.88 2.54 -3.76
CA ARG A 110 6.26 3.04 -3.65
C ARG A 110 6.28 4.56 -3.59
N ASN A 111 5.63 5.23 -4.54
CA ASN A 111 5.59 6.69 -4.60
C ASN A 111 4.93 7.29 -3.36
N SER A 112 3.77 6.79 -2.95
CA SER A 112 3.10 7.23 -1.71
C SER A 112 3.98 7.06 -0.48
N SER A 113 4.72 5.93 -0.36
CA SER A 113 5.58 5.63 0.79
C SER A 113 6.81 6.52 0.89
N GLN A 114 7.23 7.15 -0.22
CA GLN A 114 8.37 8.07 -0.27
C GLN A 114 8.00 9.52 0.09
N MET A 115 6.72 9.86 0.01
CA MET A 115 6.22 11.16 0.44
C MET A 115 6.02 11.18 1.97
N ASN A 116 6.12 12.35 2.58
CA ASN A 116 6.14 12.50 4.04
C ASN A 116 5.14 13.54 4.57
N TYR A 117 4.06 13.79 3.84
CA TYR A 117 3.02 14.73 4.26
C TYR A 117 2.11 14.13 5.33
N ASP A 118 1.67 12.88 5.16
CA ASP A 118 0.86 12.15 6.13
C ASP A 118 1.61 10.87 6.57
N PRO A 119 2.10 10.83 7.82
CA PRO A 119 2.83 9.67 8.34
C PRO A 119 2.00 8.38 8.37
N LYS A 120 0.67 8.48 8.54
CA LYS A 120 -0.23 7.33 8.54
C LYS A 120 -0.38 6.73 7.14
N VAL A 121 -0.60 7.59 6.15
CA VAL A 121 -0.65 7.17 4.74
C VAL A 121 0.69 6.60 4.31
N GLN A 122 1.80 7.23 4.72
CA GLN A 122 3.14 6.73 4.44
C GLN A 122 3.36 5.33 5.01
N GLN A 123 2.91 5.07 6.25
CA GLN A 123 3.01 3.75 6.87
C GLN A 123 2.19 2.71 6.11
N LEU A 124 0.93 3.01 5.79
CA LEU A 124 0.05 2.12 5.04
C LEU A 124 0.62 1.81 3.65
N ALA A 125 1.12 2.82 2.96
CA ALA A 125 1.73 2.66 1.65
C ALA A 125 3.01 1.81 1.70
N LEU A 126 3.89 2.03 2.70
CA LEU A 126 5.11 1.25 2.87
C LEU A 126 4.81 -0.20 3.23
N GLU A 127 3.75 -0.46 4.02
CA GLU A 127 3.27 -1.81 4.30
C GLU A 127 2.88 -2.55 3.02
N GLN A 128 2.03 -1.94 2.19
CA GLN A 128 1.58 -2.55 0.94
C GLN A 128 2.74 -2.70 -0.05
N TYR A 129 3.62 -1.71 -0.14
CA TYR A 129 4.81 -1.78 -0.97
C TYR A 129 5.72 -2.94 -0.56
N ALA A 130 5.93 -3.16 0.74
CA ALA A 130 6.74 -4.27 1.23
C ALA A 130 6.11 -5.64 0.89
N LYS A 131 4.80 -5.80 1.10
CA LYS A 131 4.08 -7.03 0.78
C LYS A 131 4.14 -7.37 -0.71
N LEU A 132 3.82 -6.40 -1.56
CA LEU A 132 3.88 -6.60 -3.02
C LEU A 132 5.32 -6.80 -3.53
N SER A 133 6.30 -6.14 -2.92
CA SER A 133 7.72 -6.35 -3.25
C SER A 133 8.15 -7.80 -3.04
N TYR A 134 7.65 -8.44 -1.98
CA TYR A 134 7.91 -9.86 -1.75
C TYR A 134 7.15 -10.75 -2.72
N GLU A 135 5.87 -10.46 -2.96
CA GLU A 135 4.98 -11.29 -3.78
C GLU A 135 5.40 -11.34 -5.26
N LEU A 136 5.77 -10.19 -5.82
CA LEU A 136 5.98 -10.03 -7.27
C LEU A 136 7.46 -10.11 -7.69
N GLY A 137 8.39 -10.02 -6.73
CA GLY A 137 9.73 -9.57 -7.04
C GLY A 137 9.74 -8.08 -7.39
N ASN A 138 10.58 -7.30 -6.71
CA ASN A 138 10.57 -5.85 -6.86
C ASN A 138 11.60 -5.38 -7.89
N PRO A 139 11.19 -4.76 -9.02
CA PRO A 139 12.11 -4.31 -10.05
C PRO A 139 12.92 -3.05 -9.64
N PHE A 140 12.52 -2.36 -8.57
CA PHE A 140 13.15 -1.11 -8.15
C PHE A 140 14.24 -1.32 -7.09
N GLU A 141 14.06 -2.30 -6.20
CA GLU A 141 14.97 -2.58 -5.10
C GLU A 141 14.72 -3.97 -4.50
N ASN A 142 15.67 -4.50 -3.73
CA ASN A 142 15.53 -5.80 -3.09
C ASN A 142 14.39 -5.79 -2.07
N SER A 143 13.50 -6.79 -2.14
CA SER A 143 12.33 -6.93 -1.27
C SER A 143 12.69 -6.94 0.21
N SER A 144 13.78 -7.62 0.60
CA SER A 144 14.23 -7.65 2.00
C SER A 144 14.61 -6.27 2.52
N LYS A 145 15.16 -5.38 1.66
CA LYS A 145 15.47 -4.00 2.06
C LYS A 145 14.20 -3.17 2.29
N VAL A 146 13.18 -3.36 1.47
CA VAL A 146 11.88 -2.68 1.66
C VAL A 146 11.24 -3.10 2.97
N ILE A 147 11.21 -4.43 3.22
CA ILE A 147 10.63 -5.00 4.43
C ILE A 147 11.40 -4.52 5.67
N GLN A 148 12.74 -4.55 5.63
CA GLN A 148 13.58 -4.07 6.72
C GLN A 148 13.32 -2.59 7.02
N ARG A 149 13.18 -1.76 5.97
CA ARG A 149 12.83 -0.32 6.11
C ARG A 149 11.52 -0.13 6.86
N TYR A 150 10.51 -0.95 6.61
CA TYR A 150 9.26 -0.91 7.38
C TYR A 150 9.50 -1.22 8.86
N ILE A 151 10.23 -2.31 9.14
CA ILE A 151 10.55 -2.74 10.51
C ILE A 151 11.31 -1.67 11.28
N ASP A 152 12.32 -1.07 10.66
CA ASP A 152 13.15 -0.03 11.28
C ASP A 152 12.36 1.25 11.56
N LYS A 153 11.48 1.61 10.64
CA LYS A 153 10.68 2.84 10.79
C LYS A 153 9.52 2.67 11.78
N TYR A 154 8.96 1.46 11.89
CA TYR A 154 7.79 1.18 12.72
C TYR A 154 8.04 -0.04 13.64
N PRO A 155 9.05 0.01 14.55
CA PRO A 155 9.49 -1.15 15.34
C PRO A 155 8.41 -1.72 16.28
N SER A 156 7.47 -0.88 16.71
CA SER A 156 6.34 -1.25 17.58
C SER A 156 4.98 -1.21 16.85
N GLY A 157 4.98 -1.18 15.53
CA GLY A 157 3.75 -1.16 14.73
C GLY A 157 2.99 -2.49 14.82
N SER A 158 1.68 -2.44 14.71
CA SER A 158 0.81 -3.63 14.76
C SER A 158 1.13 -4.68 13.69
N LYS A 159 1.78 -4.28 12.60
CA LYS A 159 2.18 -5.15 11.48
C LYS A 159 3.65 -5.58 11.50
N THR A 160 4.42 -5.13 12.49
CA THR A 160 5.87 -5.37 12.52
C THR A 160 6.22 -6.85 12.64
N GLN A 161 5.44 -7.63 13.40
CA GLN A 161 5.66 -9.08 13.49
C GLN A 161 5.36 -9.80 12.17
N GLU A 162 4.32 -9.38 11.47
CA GLU A 162 4.01 -9.87 10.13
C GLU A 162 5.16 -9.56 9.17
N MET A 163 5.71 -8.34 9.21
CA MET A 163 6.86 -7.92 8.39
C MET A 163 8.14 -8.69 8.75
N ARG A 164 8.41 -8.96 10.04
CA ARG A 164 9.54 -9.81 10.45
C ARG A 164 9.43 -11.22 9.89
N SER A 165 8.24 -11.82 9.93
CA SER A 165 8.00 -13.14 9.33
C SER A 165 8.18 -13.10 7.80
N LEU A 166 7.75 -12.03 7.15
CA LEU A 166 7.94 -11.84 5.72
C LEU A 166 9.42 -11.66 5.36
N LEU A 167 10.21 -10.99 6.22
CA LEU A 167 11.65 -10.81 6.05
C LEU A 167 12.39 -12.16 6.09
N VAL A 168 12.04 -13.05 7.04
CA VAL A 168 12.57 -14.43 7.09
C VAL A 168 12.36 -15.14 5.75
N LYS A 169 11.11 -15.09 5.24
CA LYS A 169 10.77 -15.72 3.95
C LYS A 169 11.52 -15.08 2.78
N SER A 170 11.69 -13.76 2.81
CA SER A 170 12.42 -13.02 1.77
C SER A 170 13.91 -13.42 1.72
N TYR A 171 14.57 -13.55 2.86
CA TYR A 171 15.96 -14.03 2.91
C TYR A 171 16.08 -15.50 2.52
N LEU A 172 15.19 -16.37 3.00
CA LEU A 172 15.15 -17.77 2.61
C LEU A 172 15.03 -17.91 1.09
N TYR A 173 14.08 -17.17 0.48
CA TYR A 173 13.85 -17.21 -0.97
C TYR A 173 15.08 -16.73 -1.78
N SER A 174 15.81 -15.75 -1.26
CA SER A 174 17.05 -15.27 -1.88
C SER A 174 18.29 -16.16 -1.63
N GLY A 175 18.15 -17.22 -0.83
CA GLY A 175 19.26 -18.11 -0.46
C GLY A 175 20.22 -17.50 0.57
N ASP A 176 19.87 -16.38 1.19
CA ASP A 176 20.67 -15.78 2.26
C ASP A 176 20.36 -16.46 3.60
N TYR A 177 20.90 -17.66 3.77
CA TYR A 177 20.64 -18.52 4.94
C TYR A 177 21.14 -17.91 6.25
N LYS A 178 22.23 -17.14 6.24
CA LYS A 178 22.73 -16.45 7.45
C LYS A 178 21.76 -15.36 7.88
N ALA A 179 21.36 -14.49 6.95
CA ALA A 179 20.36 -13.45 7.24
C ALA A 179 19.00 -14.07 7.64
N THR A 180 18.64 -15.24 7.09
CA THR A 180 17.43 -15.97 7.49
C THR A 180 17.47 -16.34 8.97
N LEU A 181 18.57 -16.92 9.48
CA LEU A 181 18.71 -17.28 10.90
C LEU A 181 18.73 -16.04 11.81
N GLU A 182 19.40 -14.96 11.38
CA GLU A 182 19.39 -13.69 12.13
C GLU A 182 17.98 -13.11 12.23
N ALA A 183 17.21 -13.15 11.13
CA ALA A 183 15.82 -12.66 11.11
C ALA A 183 14.91 -13.55 11.98
N LEU A 184 15.09 -14.88 11.97
CA LEU A 184 14.39 -15.83 12.85
C LEU A 184 14.64 -15.55 14.33
N GLY A 185 15.87 -15.17 14.69
CA GLY A 185 16.24 -14.79 16.06
C GLY A 185 15.55 -13.52 16.56
N LYS A 186 15.04 -12.68 15.66
CA LYS A 186 14.32 -11.43 15.98
C LYS A 186 12.79 -11.59 16.04
N LEU A 187 12.27 -12.80 15.83
CA LEU A 187 10.83 -13.08 15.98
C LEU A 187 10.47 -13.18 17.47
N ASP A 188 9.43 -12.49 17.90
CA ASP A 188 8.91 -12.57 19.28
C ASP A 188 8.35 -13.97 19.57
N GLN A 189 7.73 -14.60 18.57
CA GLN A 189 7.23 -15.97 18.65
C GLN A 189 7.50 -16.70 17.33
N LYS A 190 8.01 -17.93 17.44
CA LYS A 190 8.23 -18.82 16.28
C LYS A 190 7.02 -19.71 16.08
N THR A 191 6.45 -19.68 14.89
CA THR A 191 5.42 -20.62 14.44
C THR A 191 6.02 -21.98 14.09
N ASN A 192 5.18 -23.00 13.87
CA ASN A 192 5.67 -24.30 13.39
C ASN A 192 6.38 -24.18 12.02
N GLU A 193 5.91 -23.28 11.16
CA GLU A 193 6.55 -23.00 9.87
C GLU A 193 7.96 -22.41 10.06
N THR A 194 8.09 -21.38 10.90
CA THR A 194 9.39 -20.73 11.12
C THR A 194 10.39 -21.63 11.87
N LYS A 195 9.92 -22.55 12.73
CA LYS A 195 10.77 -23.58 13.36
C LYS A 195 11.31 -24.58 12.32
N LYS A 196 10.47 -25.01 11.35
CA LYS A 196 10.93 -25.88 10.26
C LYS A 196 11.97 -25.17 9.38
N ILE A 197 11.75 -23.89 9.06
CA ILE A 197 12.73 -23.08 8.32
C ILE A 197 14.05 -23.01 9.11
N GLU A 198 14.00 -22.81 10.42
CA GLU A 198 15.20 -22.75 11.26
C GLU A 198 16.00 -24.06 11.21
N GLN A 199 15.32 -25.20 11.35
CA GLN A 199 15.95 -26.53 11.26
C GLN A 199 16.59 -26.74 9.88
N GLU A 200 15.86 -26.48 8.82
CA GLU A 200 16.33 -26.66 7.44
C GLU A 200 17.53 -25.79 7.14
N VAL A 201 17.45 -24.49 7.46
CA VAL A 201 18.52 -23.53 7.20
C VAL A 201 19.76 -23.82 8.06
N SER A 202 19.57 -24.21 9.32
CA SER A 202 20.68 -24.62 10.20
C SER A 202 21.38 -25.85 9.63
N TYR A 203 20.63 -26.85 9.16
CA TYR A 203 21.21 -28.03 8.52
C TYR A 203 22.01 -27.68 7.25
N LEU A 204 21.46 -26.81 6.39
CA LEU A 204 22.15 -26.38 5.16
C LEU A 204 23.46 -25.66 5.47
N LEU A 205 23.45 -24.72 6.42
CA LEU A 205 24.65 -23.98 6.84
C LEU A 205 25.67 -24.93 7.51
N GLY A 206 25.20 -25.88 8.33
CA GLY A 206 26.06 -26.91 8.93
C GLY A 206 26.76 -27.75 7.86
N SER A 207 26.02 -28.16 6.85
CA SER A 207 26.55 -28.92 5.72
C SER A 207 27.57 -28.14 4.89
N GLU A 208 27.27 -26.83 4.65
CA GLU A 208 28.19 -25.93 3.96
C GLU A 208 29.51 -25.76 4.72
N GLU A 209 29.46 -25.50 6.02
CA GLU A 209 30.66 -25.30 6.86
C GLU A 209 31.43 -26.62 7.04
N PHE A 210 30.74 -27.77 7.12
CA PHE A 210 31.39 -29.09 7.14
C PHE A 210 32.20 -29.33 5.85
N ASN A 211 31.63 -29.04 4.69
CA ASN A 211 32.31 -29.18 3.41
C ASN A 211 33.51 -28.23 3.24
N LYS A 212 33.53 -27.11 3.97
CA LYS A 212 34.68 -26.19 4.03
C LYS A 212 35.76 -26.62 5.04
N GLY A 213 35.50 -27.68 5.83
CA GLY A 213 36.40 -28.13 6.89
C GLY A 213 36.25 -27.37 8.21
N ASN A 214 35.25 -26.52 8.35
CA ASN A 214 34.98 -25.75 9.57
C ASN A 214 34.13 -26.56 10.56
N PHE A 215 34.66 -27.66 11.05
CA PHE A 215 33.89 -28.66 11.81
C PHE A 215 33.26 -28.11 13.09
N ASP A 216 33.94 -27.24 13.83
CA ASP A 216 33.42 -26.64 15.06
C ASP A 216 32.21 -25.72 14.80
N VAL A 217 32.20 -25.04 13.65
CA VAL A 217 31.08 -24.19 13.22
C VAL A 217 29.92 -25.03 12.72
N ALA A 218 30.25 -26.10 11.94
CA ALA A 218 29.25 -27.02 11.44
C ALA A 218 28.50 -27.73 12.58
N GLU A 219 29.20 -28.16 13.62
CA GLU A 219 28.62 -28.79 14.81
C GLU A 219 27.59 -27.85 15.50
N LYS A 220 27.91 -26.55 15.62
CA LYS A 220 26.99 -25.59 16.21
C LYS A 220 25.69 -25.48 15.41
N TYR A 221 25.77 -25.41 14.08
CA TYR A 221 24.58 -25.36 13.23
C TYR A 221 23.80 -26.68 13.28
N PHE A 222 24.45 -27.84 13.26
CA PHE A 222 23.75 -29.12 13.37
C PHE A 222 23.03 -29.31 14.71
N LYS A 223 23.55 -28.72 15.81
CA LYS A 223 22.86 -28.74 17.10
C LYS A 223 21.59 -27.83 17.12
N GLN A 224 21.47 -26.91 16.20
CA GLN A 224 20.30 -26.04 16.05
C GLN A 224 19.25 -26.62 15.07
N SER A 225 19.63 -27.58 14.26
CA SER A 225 18.74 -28.28 13.34
C SER A 225 18.02 -29.44 14.04
#